data_1542b9470907914bdd5b7120cb17225c
#
_entry.id   1542b9470907914bdd5b7120cb17225c
#
_cell.length_a   1.000
_cell.length_b   1.000
_cell.length_c   1.000
_cell.angle_alpha   90.00
_cell.angle_beta   90.00
_cell.angle_gamma   90.00
#
_symmetry.space_group_name_H-M   'P 1'
#
loop_
_entity.id
_entity.type
_entity.pdbx_description
1 polymer ?
#
loop_
_entity_poly.entity_id
_entity_poly.type
_entity_poly.pdbx_seq_one_letter_code
_entity_poly.pdbx_strand_id
1 'polypeptide(L)'
;KLISLLAPKYILHTWVEAFYQDRWIALEGVITDKKYLEAIQKKFFNHGGTFKKYAIATNDLKNTSIDWDGKDTFIQKEAIVYDYGIFPSPDVFFSTHSQHMSKLKNFIYVHLIRKIMTKNVCKARNNYIDKNE
;
A
#
# COMPACT_ATOMS: atom_id res chain seq x y z
N LYS A 1 -1.76 -12.39 -14.17
CA LYS A 1 -1.01 -13.64 -13.86
C LYS A 1 0.52 -13.46 -13.99
N LEU A 2 1.06 -12.84 -15.05
CA LEU A 2 2.52 -12.66 -15.21
C LEU A 2 3.13 -11.77 -14.14
N ILE A 3 2.49 -10.66 -13.80
CA ILE A 3 2.96 -9.71 -12.76
C ILE A 3 3.06 -10.40 -11.40
N SER A 4 2.08 -11.23 -11.03
CA SER A 4 2.08 -11.94 -9.75
C SER A 4 3.17 -13.02 -9.64
N LEU A 5 3.66 -13.51 -10.76
CA LEU A 5 4.76 -14.50 -10.80
C LEU A 5 6.14 -13.86 -10.61
N LEU A 6 6.27 -12.61 -11.04
CA LEU A 6 7.52 -11.85 -11.01
C LEU A 6 7.63 -10.95 -9.76
N ALA A 7 6.50 -10.58 -9.16
CA ALA A 7 6.49 -9.83 -7.92
C ALA A 7 7.06 -10.67 -6.75
N PRO A 8 7.77 -10.05 -5.80
CA PRO A 8 8.16 -10.74 -4.58
C PRO A 8 6.93 -11.21 -3.81
N LYS A 9 7.04 -12.35 -3.14
CA LYS A 9 5.94 -12.89 -2.32
C LYS A 9 5.63 -12.01 -1.12
N TYR A 10 6.67 -11.42 -0.55
CA TYR A 10 6.61 -10.48 0.57
C TYR A 10 7.42 -9.25 0.20
N ILE A 11 7.01 -8.11 0.70
CA ILE A 11 7.72 -6.84 0.55
C ILE A 11 8.01 -6.28 1.95
N LEU A 12 9.17 -5.65 2.08
CA LEU A 12 9.45 -4.84 3.26
C LEU A 12 8.69 -3.52 3.13
N HIS A 13 7.95 -3.20 4.15
CA HIS A 13 7.14 -2.00 4.24
C HIS A 13 7.39 -1.31 5.57
N THR A 14 7.58 -0.02 5.56
CA THR A 14 7.75 0.80 6.76
C THR A 14 6.70 1.89 6.80
N TRP A 15 6.24 2.23 7.99
CA TRP A 15 5.37 3.38 8.22
C TRP A 15 5.87 4.19 9.41
N VAL A 16 5.30 5.36 9.60
CA VAL A 16 5.61 6.25 10.72
C VAL A 16 4.57 6.06 11.82
N GLU A 17 5.04 6.06 13.06
CA GLU A 17 4.19 6.23 14.23
C GLU A 17 4.40 7.62 14.82
N ALA A 18 3.32 8.33 15.11
CA ALA A 18 3.33 9.65 15.74
C ALA A 18 2.75 9.57 17.15
N PHE A 19 3.38 10.26 18.11
CA PHE A 19 2.83 10.37 19.47
C PHE A 19 1.82 11.52 19.50
N TYR A 20 0.56 11.20 19.80
CA TYR A 20 -0.53 12.17 19.82
C TYR A 20 -1.55 11.81 20.91
N GLN A 21 -1.92 12.79 21.73
CA GLN A 21 -2.89 12.61 22.83
C GLN A 21 -2.58 11.38 23.71
N ASP A 22 -1.33 11.32 24.20
CA ASP A 22 -0.81 10.29 25.11
C ASP A 22 -0.79 8.86 24.55
N ARG A 23 -0.81 8.70 23.22
CA ARG A 23 -0.68 7.41 22.56
C ARG A 23 0.09 7.49 21.25
N TRP A 24 0.68 6.38 20.85
CA TRP A 24 1.26 6.21 19.51
C TRP A 24 0.17 5.89 18.50
N ILE A 25 0.24 6.53 17.35
CA ILE A 25 -0.70 6.38 16.24
C ILE A 25 0.07 5.98 14.99
N ALA A 26 -0.36 4.88 14.37
CA ALA A 26 0.23 4.39 13.14
C ALA A 26 -0.32 5.17 11.93
N LEU A 27 0.59 5.66 11.09
CA LEU A 27 0.29 6.44 9.88
C LEU A 27 0.62 5.65 8.61
N GLU A 28 0.22 4.38 8.53
CA GLU A 28 0.51 3.51 7.39
C GLU A 28 -0.25 3.94 6.14
N GLY A 29 -1.51 4.37 6.27
CA GLY A 29 -2.35 4.75 5.16
C GLY A 29 -2.04 6.11 4.53
N VAL A 30 -1.39 7.01 5.25
CA VAL A 30 -1.20 8.43 4.86
C VAL A 30 -0.42 8.61 3.55
N ILE A 31 0.44 7.66 3.18
CA ILE A 31 1.21 7.70 1.93
C ILE A 31 0.38 7.38 0.69
N THR A 32 -0.85 6.93 0.86
CA THR A 32 -1.72 6.55 -0.24
C THR A 32 -2.38 7.77 -0.87
N ASP A 33 -2.46 7.79 -2.20
CA ASP A 33 -3.19 8.81 -2.94
C ASP A 33 -4.71 8.64 -2.71
N LYS A 34 -5.38 9.67 -2.18
CA LYS A 34 -6.81 9.67 -1.88
C LYS A 34 -7.67 9.38 -3.12
N LYS A 35 -7.37 10.02 -4.25
CA LYS A 35 -8.09 9.78 -5.51
C LYS A 35 -7.96 8.34 -5.98
N TYR A 36 -6.80 7.74 -5.77
CA TYR A 36 -6.59 6.33 -6.07
C TYR A 36 -7.42 5.42 -5.17
N LEU A 37 -7.43 5.67 -3.85
CA LEU A 37 -8.24 4.91 -2.90
C LEU A 37 -9.73 5.01 -3.25
N GLU A 38 -10.26 6.19 -3.48
CA GLU A 38 -11.65 6.42 -3.87
C GLU A 38 -12.02 5.72 -5.19
N ALA A 39 -11.11 5.73 -6.18
CA ALA A 39 -11.31 5.01 -7.44
C ALA A 39 -11.42 3.49 -7.23
N ILE A 40 -10.62 2.92 -6.32
CA ILE A 40 -10.68 1.51 -5.98
C ILE A 40 -11.96 1.19 -5.20
N GLN A 41 -12.33 2.00 -4.22
CA GLN A 41 -13.58 1.86 -3.46
C GLN A 41 -14.79 1.88 -4.39
N LYS A 42 -14.86 2.83 -5.33
CA LYS A 42 -15.94 2.91 -6.33
C LYS A 42 -15.97 1.68 -7.25
N LYS A 43 -14.81 1.26 -7.74
CA LYS A 43 -14.69 0.09 -8.63
C LYS A 43 -15.12 -1.20 -7.96
N PHE A 44 -14.90 -1.34 -6.67
CA PHE A 44 -15.18 -2.55 -5.90
C PHE A 44 -16.23 -2.33 -4.81
N PHE A 45 -17.15 -1.38 -5.03
CA PHE A 45 -18.18 -0.98 -4.05
C PHE A 45 -18.97 -2.16 -3.48
N ASN A 46 -19.27 -3.18 -4.30
CA ASN A 46 -20.02 -4.37 -3.89
C ASN A 46 -19.13 -5.51 -3.37
N HIS A 47 -17.81 -5.26 -3.15
CA HIS A 47 -16.93 -6.28 -2.60
C HIS A 47 -17.26 -6.51 -1.13
N GLY A 48 -17.59 -7.75 -0.77
CA GLY A 48 -17.76 -8.17 0.63
C GLY A 48 -16.51 -8.89 1.14
N GLY A 49 -16.30 -8.81 2.47
CA GLY A 49 -15.18 -9.48 3.14
C GLY A 49 -13.82 -8.84 2.89
N THR A 50 -12.75 -9.58 3.19
CA THR A 50 -11.37 -9.08 3.11
C THR A 50 -10.95 -8.78 1.68
N PHE A 51 -10.55 -7.55 1.44
CA PHE A 51 -9.99 -7.09 0.16
C PHE A 51 -8.46 -7.10 0.22
N LYS A 52 -7.80 -7.81 -0.71
CA LYS A 52 -6.33 -7.91 -0.81
C LYS A 52 -5.86 -7.74 -2.25
N LYS A 53 -6.00 -6.53 -2.80
CA LYS A 53 -5.62 -6.21 -4.18
C LYS A 53 -5.24 -4.74 -4.29
N TYR A 54 -4.54 -4.37 -5.35
CA TYR A 54 -4.23 -2.97 -5.68
C TYR A 54 -3.48 -2.22 -4.58
N ALA A 55 -2.55 -2.91 -3.88
CA ALA A 55 -1.82 -2.39 -2.73
C ALA A 55 -2.72 -1.96 -1.53
N ILE A 56 -3.91 -2.53 -1.45
CA ILE A 56 -4.85 -2.35 -0.34
C ILE A 56 -5.15 -3.73 0.25
N ALA A 57 -5.11 -3.84 1.56
CA ALA A 57 -5.46 -5.05 2.30
C ALA A 57 -6.23 -4.68 3.57
N THR A 58 -7.55 -4.73 3.48
CA THR A 58 -8.48 -4.31 4.53
C THR A 58 -9.70 -5.23 4.60
N ASN A 59 -10.30 -5.33 5.76
CA ASN A 59 -11.56 -6.05 5.95
C ASN A 59 -12.79 -5.18 5.62
N ASP A 60 -12.59 -3.87 5.51
CA ASP A 60 -13.64 -2.92 5.19
C ASP A 60 -13.17 -1.89 4.16
N LEU A 61 -13.14 -2.31 2.90
CA LEU A 61 -12.73 -1.43 1.81
C LEU A 61 -13.59 -0.17 1.72
N LYS A 62 -14.87 -0.28 1.96
CA LYS A 62 -15.83 0.82 1.79
C LYS A 62 -15.56 1.98 2.73
N ASN A 63 -15.22 1.67 3.99
CA ASN A 63 -15.01 2.67 5.03
C ASN A 63 -13.54 2.94 5.34
N THR A 64 -12.61 2.29 4.63
CA THR A 64 -11.18 2.56 4.78
C THR A 64 -10.89 4.01 4.38
N SER A 65 -10.23 4.76 5.27
CA SER A 65 -9.82 6.15 5.06
C SER A 65 -8.32 6.31 5.31
N ILE A 66 -7.73 7.29 4.63
CA ILE A 66 -6.37 7.76 4.85
C ILE A 66 -6.34 9.16 5.45
N ASP A 67 -7.52 9.76 5.64
CA ASP A 67 -7.65 11.07 6.30
C ASP A 67 -7.34 10.88 7.78
N TRP A 68 -6.44 11.70 8.30
CA TRP A 68 -6.08 11.62 9.71
C TRP A 68 -7.14 12.31 10.59
N ASP A 69 -7.75 11.52 11.45
CA ASP A 69 -8.74 11.95 12.44
C ASP A 69 -8.25 11.75 13.89
N GLY A 70 -6.94 11.62 14.07
CA GLY A 70 -6.32 11.33 15.38
C GLY A 70 -6.33 9.84 15.75
N LYS A 71 -6.61 8.94 14.78
CA LYS A 71 -6.56 7.49 14.95
C LYS A 71 -5.57 6.86 13.99
N ASP A 72 -5.34 5.57 14.18
CA ASP A 72 -4.53 4.78 13.25
C ASP A 72 -5.12 4.81 11.85
N THR A 73 -4.26 4.99 10.86
CA THR A 73 -4.62 4.86 9.44
C THR A 73 -3.93 3.65 8.86
N PHE A 74 -4.70 2.62 8.52
CA PHE A 74 -4.19 1.42 7.89
C PHE A 74 -4.92 1.13 6.59
N ILE A 75 -4.16 0.89 5.52
CA ILE A 75 -4.71 0.38 4.26
C ILE A 75 -4.17 -0.99 3.88
N GLN A 76 -3.10 -1.47 4.52
CA GLN A 76 -2.49 -2.78 4.27
C GLN A 76 -2.47 -3.70 5.51
N LYS A 77 -3.21 -3.38 6.56
CA LYS A 77 -3.21 -4.12 7.83
C LYS A 77 -3.36 -5.63 7.65
N GLU A 78 -4.29 -6.05 6.81
CA GLU A 78 -4.59 -7.47 6.58
C GLU A 78 -3.55 -8.21 5.71
N ALA A 79 -2.51 -7.49 5.24
CA ALA A 79 -1.39 -8.08 4.51
C ALA A 79 -0.11 -8.15 5.36
N ILE A 80 -0.10 -7.59 6.55
CA ILE A 80 1.04 -7.67 7.47
C ILE A 80 1.20 -9.12 7.90
N VAL A 81 2.37 -9.70 7.59
CA VAL A 81 2.68 -11.10 7.90
C VAL A 81 3.63 -11.20 9.09
N TYR A 82 4.51 -10.22 9.22
CA TYR A 82 5.50 -10.14 10.28
C TYR A 82 5.80 -8.68 10.59
N ASP A 83 5.88 -8.37 11.88
CA ASP A 83 6.26 -7.05 12.40
C ASP A 83 7.67 -7.15 13.00
N TYR A 84 8.57 -6.31 12.50
CA TYR A 84 9.95 -6.23 12.97
C TYR A 84 10.12 -5.29 14.18
N GLY A 85 9.04 -4.65 14.63
CA GLY A 85 9.06 -3.67 15.71
C GLY A 85 9.50 -2.28 15.26
N ILE A 86 9.86 -1.45 16.22
CA ILE A 86 10.12 -0.03 16.03
C ILE A 86 11.61 0.22 15.81
N PHE A 87 11.92 1.06 14.83
CA PHE A 87 13.28 1.50 14.50
C PHE A 87 13.36 3.03 14.55
N PRO A 88 14.51 3.60 14.92
CA PRO A 88 14.68 5.05 15.01
C PRO A 88 14.50 5.76 13.66
N SER A 89 14.78 5.07 12.55
CA SER A 89 14.57 5.58 11.21
C SER A 89 14.47 4.44 10.19
N PRO A 90 13.87 4.68 8.99
CA PRO A 90 13.88 3.72 7.90
C PRO A 90 15.29 3.29 7.49
N ASP A 91 16.27 4.21 7.54
CA ASP A 91 17.66 3.90 7.16
C ASP A 91 18.29 2.87 8.10
N VAL A 92 18.02 2.95 9.41
CA VAL A 92 18.48 1.95 10.38
C VAL A 92 17.87 0.59 10.08
N PHE A 93 16.57 0.54 9.79
CA PHE A 93 15.91 -0.70 9.39
C PHE A 93 16.52 -1.29 8.10
N PHE A 94 16.63 -0.50 7.03
CA PHE A 94 17.13 -0.97 5.75
C PHE A 94 18.64 -1.24 5.72
N SER A 95 19.41 -0.79 6.72
CA SER A 95 20.82 -1.18 6.87
C SER A 95 20.99 -2.66 7.24
N THR A 96 20.01 -3.22 7.93
CA THR A 96 20.03 -4.62 8.41
C THR A 96 19.04 -5.53 7.68
N HIS A 97 18.04 -4.95 7.03
CA HIS A 97 16.99 -5.67 6.31
C HIS A 97 16.97 -5.27 4.84
N SER A 98 17.03 -6.23 3.94
CA SER A 98 17.01 -5.98 2.51
C SER A 98 15.95 -6.83 1.80
N GLN A 99 15.38 -6.24 0.75
CA GLN A 99 14.45 -6.96 -0.12
C GLN A 99 15.22 -7.96 -0.98
N HIS A 100 15.13 -9.25 -0.65
CA HIS A 100 15.80 -10.30 -1.42
C HIS A 100 15.04 -10.57 -2.74
N MET A 101 15.65 -10.13 -3.82
CA MET A 101 15.21 -10.48 -5.18
C MET A 101 16.42 -10.93 -6.00
N SER A 102 16.26 -11.97 -6.82
CA SER A 102 17.34 -12.33 -7.75
C SER A 102 17.60 -11.17 -8.72
N LYS A 103 18.85 -11.03 -9.18
CA LYS A 103 19.27 -9.95 -10.10
C LYS A 103 18.38 -9.87 -11.34
N LEU A 104 18.01 -11.02 -11.91
CA LEU A 104 17.13 -11.09 -13.08
C LEU A 104 15.70 -10.60 -12.75
N LYS A 105 15.11 -11.03 -11.62
CA LYS A 105 13.79 -10.56 -11.20
C LYS A 105 13.78 -9.07 -10.92
N ASN A 106 14.82 -8.55 -10.27
CA ASN A 106 14.95 -7.13 -10.00
C ASN A 106 15.05 -6.32 -11.30
N PHE A 107 15.84 -6.77 -12.26
CA PHE A 107 15.95 -6.13 -13.58
C PHE A 107 14.58 -6.07 -14.29
N ILE A 108 13.87 -7.18 -14.37
CA ILE A 108 12.54 -7.23 -14.99
C ILE A 108 11.54 -6.35 -14.23
N TYR A 109 11.57 -6.36 -12.90
CA TYR A 109 10.72 -5.53 -12.08
C TYR A 109 10.93 -4.05 -12.36
N VAL A 110 12.17 -3.57 -12.28
CA VAL A 110 12.50 -2.15 -12.46
C VAL A 110 12.18 -1.65 -13.87
N HIS A 111 12.52 -2.43 -14.90
CA HIS A 111 12.43 -1.96 -16.29
C HIS A 111 11.05 -2.20 -16.93
N LEU A 112 10.31 -3.20 -16.49
CA LEU A 112 9.03 -3.57 -17.10
C LEU A 112 7.86 -3.46 -16.12
N ILE A 113 7.90 -4.20 -15.00
CA ILE A 113 6.75 -4.32 -14.11
C ILE A 113 6.39 -2.99 -13.47
N ARG A 114 7.37 -2.25 -12.96
CA ARG A 114 7.17 -0.93 -12.36
C ARG A 114 6.44 0.03 -13.31
N LYS A 115 6.83 0.06 -14.59
CA LYS A 115 6.18 0.91 -15.61
C LYS A 115 4.72 0.53 -15.84
N ILE A 116 4.45 -0.77 -15.92
CA ILE A 116 3.08 -1.28 -16.09
C ILE A 116 2.21 -0.93 -14.86
N MET A 117 2.76 -1.13 -13.65
CA MET A 117 2.06 -0.81 -12.40
C MET A 117 1.75 0.69 -12.31
N THR A 118 2.73 1.57 -12.59
CA THR A 118 2.53 3.02 -12.62
C THR A 118 1.43 3.40 -13.62
N LYS A 119 1.46 2.86 -14.83
CA LYS A 119 0.42 3.11 -15.85
C LYS A 119 -0.96 2.68 -15.36
N ASN A 120 -1.07 1.54 -14.69
CA ASN A 120 -2.34 1.05 -14.15
C ASN A 120 -2.88 1.94 -13.01
N VAL A 121 -2.01 2.44 -12.14
CA VAL A 121 -2.37 3.39 -11.08
C VAL A 121 -2.85 4.71 -11.69
N CYS A 122 -2.11 5.28 -12.64
CA CYS A 122 -2.50 6.49 -13.34
C CYS A 122 -3.85 6.31 -14.06
N LYS A 123 -4.07 5.18 -14.73
CA LYS A 123 -5.33 4.89 -15.39
C LYS A 123 -6.50 4.77 -14.40
N ALA A 124 -6.31 4.13 -13.26
CA ALA A 124 -7.34 4.04 -12.22
C ALA A 124 -7.71 5.42 -11.68
N ARG A 125 -6.70 6.26 -11.43
CA ARG A 125 -6.83 7.63 -10.94
C ARG A 125 -7.54 8.54 -11.94
N ASN A 126 -7.16 8.50 -13.22
CA ASN A 126 -7.74 9.35 -14.27
C ASN A 126 -9.19 8.97 -14.58
N ASN A 127 -9.52 7.67 -14.63
CA ASN A 127 -10.90 7.22 -14.82
C ASN A 127 -11.85 7.69 -13.71
N TYR A 128 -11.34 8.12 -12.57
CA TYR A 128 -12.13 8.73 -11.51
C TYR A 128 -12.45 10.20 -11.80
N ILE A 129 -11.51 10.93 -12.42
CA ILE A 129 -11.67 12.35 -12.77
C ILE A 129 -12.69 12.50 -13.90
N ASP A 130 -12.55 11.74 -14.98
CA ASP A 130 -13.41 11.81 -16.18
C ASP A 130 -14.89 11.46 -15.96
N LYS A 131 -15.24 10.95 -14.77
CA LYS A 131 -16.62 10.56 -14.42
C LYS A 131 -17.29 11.50 -13.42
N ASN A 132 -16.55 12.48 -12.91
CA ASN A 132 -17.03 13.43 -11.90
C ASN A 132 -16.97 14.89 -12.42
N GLU A 133 -16.57 15.11 -13.67
CA GLU A 133 -16.76 16.32 -14.46
C GLU A 133 -18.01 16.14 -15.38
#